data_6b7c0e3c11240f4c713a1c2ff06a7dc3
#
_entry.id   6b7c0e3c11240f4c713a1c2ff06a7dc3
#
_cell.length_a   1.000
_cell.length_b   1.000
_cell.length_c   1.000
_cell.angle_alpha   90.00
_cell.angle_beta   90.00
_cell.angle_gamma   90.00
#
_symmetry.space_group_name_H-M   'P 1'
#
loop_
_entity.id
_entity.type
_entity.pdbx_description
1 polymer ?
#
loop_
_entity_poly.entity_id
_entity_poly.type
_entity_poly.pdbx_seq_one_letter_code
_entity_poly.pdbx_strand_id
1 'polypeptide(L)'
;MILSYIRTIILYLILIIVIRLLGKRQIGEMEASEFVVTMLVANLAAIPMQDGGIPLYSGLVPILTVLGVELVLSTLSLHSVKFRRLLCGKPVILIENGRVLQDNLRKTRVTLDELTGHLREKDVLEIQAVQYAILVTIGILSVCPYPK
;
A
#
# COMPACT_ATOMS: atom_id res chain seq x y z
N MET A 1 -31.40 -17.15 -7.50
CA MET A 1 -30.92 -16.03 -8.36
C MET A 1 -31.22 -14.67 -7.79
N ILE A 2 -32.47 -14.28 -7.54
CA ILE A 2 -32.83 -12.95 -6.98
C ILE A 2 -32.10 -12.70 -5.64
N LEU A 3 -32.02 -13.69 -4.76
CA LEU A 3 -31.34 -13.57 -3.48
C LEU A 3 -29.84 -13.26 -3.66
N SER A 4 -29.18 -13.86 -4.67
CA SER A 4 -27.76 -13.58 -4.96
C SER A 4 -27.55 -12.16 -5.46
N TYR A 5 -28.47 -11.60 -6.26
CA TYR A 5 -28.41 -10.21 -6.68
C TYR A 5 -28.49 -9.24 -5.48
N ILE A 6 -29.46 -9.47 -4.61
CA ILE A 6 -29.66 -8.61 -3.43
C ILE A 6 -28.42 -8.68 -2.51
N ARG A 7 -27.88 -9.87 -2.25
CA ARG A 7 -26.65 -10.07 -1.45
C ARG A 7 -25.46 -9.36 -2.06
N THR A 8 -25.27 -9.48 -3.37
CA THR A 8 -24.15 -8.83 -4.07
C THR A 8 -24.23 -7.32 -3.96
N ILE A 9 -25.41 -6.74 -4.12
CA ILE A 9 -25.61 -5.28 -3.98
C ILE A 9 -25.30 -4.82 -2.55
N ILE A 10 -25.83 -5.52 -1.55
CA ILE A 10 -25.60 -5.17 -0.14
C ILE A 10 -24.11 -5.25 0.21
N LEU A 11 -23.45 -6.35 -0.14
CA LEU A 11 -22.00 -6.52 0.14
C LEU A 11 -21.16 -5.53 -0.65
N TYR A 12 -21.52 -5.21 -1.88
CA TYR A 12 -20.84 -4.18 -2.67
C TYR A 12 -20.89 -2.80 -2.01
N LEU A 13 -22.05 -2.40 -1.53
CA LEU A 13 -22.20 -1.13 -0.80
C LEU A 13 -21.39 -1.12 0.51
N ILE A 14 -21.41 -2.23 1.25
CA ILE A 14 -20.60 -2.39 2.46
C ILE A 14 -19.12 -2.29 2.14
N LEU A 15 -18.64 -2.96 1.07
CA LEU A 15 -17.23 -2.90 0.66
C LEU A 15 -16.78 -1.49 0.30
N ILE A 16 -17.63 -0.72 -0.40
CA ILE A 16 -17.30 0.68 -0.70
C ILE A 16 -17.11 1.49 0.58
N ILE A 17 -18.00 1.29 1.57
CA ILE A 17 -17.89 1.97 2.86
C ILE A 17 -16.61 1.54 3.59
N VAL A 18 -16.32 0.24 3.63
CA VAL A 18 -15.11 -0.31 4.27
C VAL A 18 -13.85 0.26 3.65
N ILE A 19 -13.72 0.22 2.32
CA ILE A 19 -12.56 0.75 1.61
C ILE A 19 -12.42 2.26 1.84
N ARG A 20 -13.54 2.99 1.90
CA ARG A 20 -13.52 4.43 2.18
C ARG A 20 -13.08 4.76 3.61
N LEU A 21 -13.39 3.90 4.57
CA LEU A 21 -12.93 4.03 5.96
C LEU A 21 -11.44 3.71 6.12
N LEU A 22 -10.90 2.78 5.32
CA LEU A 22 -9.48 2.41 5.33
C LEU A 22 -8.55 3.55 4.89
N GLY A 23 -9.02 4.48 4.07
CA GLY A 23 -8.23 5.66 3.72
C GLY A 23 -8.64 6.31 2.40
N LYS A 24 -8.17 7.54 2.21
CA LYS A 24 -8.42 8.34 1.00
C LYS A 24 -7.27 8.27 -0.01
N ARG A 25 -6.30 7.37 0.20
CA ARG A 25 -5.13 7.23 -0.66
C ARG A 25 -5.49 6.56 -1.98
N GLN A 26 -4.80 6.94 -3.03
CA GLN A 26 -4.91 6.28 -4.33
C GLN A 26 -4.37 4.84 -4.21
N ILE A 27 -4.97 3.92 -4.95
CA ILE A 27 -4.58 2.49 -4.93
C ILE A 27 -3.09 2.29 -5.23
N GLY A 28 -2.48 3.16 -6.05
CA GLY A 28 -1.04 3.13 -6.35
C GLY A 28 -0.12 3.60 -5.23
N GLU A 29 -0.66 4.22 -4.17
CA GLU A 29 0.10 4.74 -3.03
C GLU A 29 -0.22 4.00 -1.71
N MET A 30 -0.87 2.84 -1.81
CA MET A 30 -1.24 2.02 -0.64
C MET A 30 0.01 1.40 0.00
N GLU A 31 0.04 1.41 1.31
CA GLU A 31 1.02 0.64 2.07
C GLU A 31 0.75 -0.87 1.92
N ALA A 32 1.78 -1.69 2.14
CA ALA A 32 1.65 -3.14 1.99
C ALA A 32 0.57 -3.74 2.90
N SER A 33 0.42 -3.21 4.13
CA SER A 33 -0.62 -3.62 5.07
C SER A 33 -2.03 -3.29 4.55
N GLU A 34 -2.24 -2.10 4.01
CA GLU A 34 -3.53 -1.68 3.44
C GLU A 34 -3.92 -2.55 2.24
N PHE A 35 -2.94 -2.91 1.41
CA PHE A 35 -3.15 -3.82 0.27
C PHE A 35 -3.57 -5.22 0.72
N VAL A 36 -2.90 -5.80 1.72
CA VAL A 36 -3.26 -7.11 2.29
C VAL A 36 -4.67 -7.09 2.87
N VAL A 37 -5.03 -6.04 3.61
CA VAL A 37 -6.38 -5.88 4.15
C VAL A 37 -7.41 -5.81 3.05
N THR A 38 -7.17 -5.06 1.99
CA THR A 38 -8.07 -4.96 0.84
C THR A 38 -8.28 -6.31 0.17
N MET A 39 -7.21 -7.09 -0.03
CA MET A 39 -7.32 -8.45 -0.58
C MET A 39 -8.11 -9.38 0.33
N LEU A 40 -7.87 -9.36 1.65
CA LEU A 40 -8.60 -10.18 2.61
C LEU A 40 -10.09 -9.84 2.63
N VAL A 41 -10.42 -8.56 2.65
CA VAL A 41 -11.81 -8.09 2.66
C VAL A 41 -12.53 -8.52 1.37
N ALA A 42 -11.88 -8.42 0.22
CA ALA A 42 -12.43 -8.87 -1.05
C ALA A 42 -12.72 -10.39 -1.04
N ASN A 43 -11.79 -11.20 -0.55
CA ASN A 43 -11.96 -12.65 -0.44
C ASN A 43 -13.06 -13.03 0.54
N LEU A 44 -13.13 -12.39 1.69
CA LEU A 44 -14.17 -12.66 2.71
C LEU A 44 -15.58 -12.30 2.20
N ALA A 45 -15.70 -11.28 1.38
CA ALA A 45 -16.97 -10.90 0.78
C ALA A 45 -17.40 -11.85 -0.36
N ALA A 46 -16.44 -12.43 -1.07
CA ALA A 46 -16.72 -13.30 -2.21
C ALA A 46 -17.50 -14.58 -1.84
N ILE A 47 -17.21 -15.14 -0.67
CA ILE A 47 -17.83 -16.40 -0.20
C ILE A 47 -19.36 -16.24 -0.03
N PRO A 48 -19.89 -15.30 0.78
CA PRO A 48 -21.33 -15.15 0.94
C PRO A 48 -22.03 -14.57 -0.30
N MET A 49 -21.29 -13.98 -1.24
CA MET A 49 -21.84 -13.57 -2.53
C MET A 49 -22.16 -14.77 -3.42
N GLN A 50 -21.28 -15.77 -3.44
CA GLN A 50 -21.36 -16.91 -4.34
C GLN A 50 -22.30 -18.01 -3.83
N ASP A 51 -22.32 -18.25 -2.53
CA ASP A 51 -23.11 -19.29 -1.91
C ASP A 51 -24.32 -18.74 -1.16
N GLY A 52 -25.52 -19.01 -1.69
CA GLY A 52 -26.78 -18.64 -1.07
C GLY A 52 -27.12 -19.38 0.22
N GLY A 53 -26.46 -20.51 0.49
CA GLY A 53 -26.63 -21.29 1.74
C GLY A 53 -25.87 -20.69 2.92
N ILE A 54 -24.87 -19.85 2.65
CA ILE A 54 -24.07 -19.20 3.69
C ILE A 54 -24.77 -17.89 4.13
N PRO A 55 -25.01 -17.69 5.44
CA PRO A 55 -25.63 -16.46 5.91
C PRO A 55 -24.71 -15.25 5.72
N LEU A 56 -25.30 -14.09 5.43
CA LEU A 56 -24.59 -12.85 5.11
C LEU A 56 -23.64 -12.40 6.23
N TYR A 57 -24.03 -12.62 7.48
CA TYR A 57 -23.21 -12.23 8.65
C TYR A 57 -21.91 -13.04 8.78
N SER A 58 -21.84 -14.24 8.20
CA SER A 58 -20.61 -15.04 8.24
C SER A 58 -19.45 -14.41 7.45
N GLY A 59 -19.75 -13.59 6.45
CA GLY A 59 -18.77 -12.77 5.75
C GLY A 59 -18.58 -11.39 6.42
N LEU A 60 -19.67 -10.81 6.93
CA LEU A 60 -19.65 -9.47 7.49
C LEU A 60 -18.83 -9.38 8.79
N VAL A 61 -18.95 -10.36 9.69
CA VAL A 61 -18.20 -10.37 10.96
C VAL A 61 -16.68 -10.39 10.74
N PRO A 62 -16.10 -11.29 9.92
CA PRO A 62 -14.68 -11.23 9.61
C PRO A 62 -14.24 -9.94 8.95
N ILE A 63 -15.04 -9.37 8.03
CA ILE A 63 -14.74 -8.09 7.38
C ILE A 63 -14.63 -6.97 8.41
N LEU A 64 -15.59 -6.86 9.31
CA LEU A 64 -15.58 -5.85 10.38
C LEU A 64 -14.42 -6.08 11.36
N THR A 65 -14.05 -7.32 11.62
CA THR A 65 -12.89 -7.66 12.47
C THR A 65 -11.59 -7.19 11.83
N VAL A 66 -11.38 -7.49 10.55
CA VAL A 66 -10.18 -7.06 9.81
C VAL A 66 -10.11 -5.53 9.75
N LEU A 67 -11.24 -4.87 9.46
CA LEU A 67 -11.33 -3.41 9.47
C LEU A 67 -10.99 -2.83 10.85
N GLY A 68 -11.53 -3.39 11.93
CA GLY A 68 -11.25 -2.94 13.29
C GLY A 68 -9.77 -3.08 13.65
N VAL A 69 -9.15 -4.20 13.32
CA VAL A 69 -7.71 -4.42 13.51
C VAL A 69 -6.89 -3.40 12.73
N GLU A 70 -7.22 -3.15 11.48
CA GLU A 70 -6.51 -2.17 10.64
C GLU A 70 -6.63 -0.75 11.20
N LEU A 71 -7.80 -0.34 11.66
CA LEU A 71 -7.98 0.97 12.29
C LEU A 71 -7.15 1.10 13.57
N VAL A 72 -7.04 0.04 14.37
CA VAL A 72 -6.18 0.03 15.56
C VAL A 72 -4.71 0.12 15.17
N LEU A 73 -4.25 -0.67 14.21
CA LEU A 73 -2.87 -0.64 13.73
C LEU A 73 -2.51 0.73 13.14
N SER A 74 -3.39 1.31 12.35
CA SER A 74 -3.23 2.64 11.78
C SER A 74 -3.13 3.72 12.87
N THR A 75 -3.98 3.65 13.89
CA THR A 75 -3.93 4.58 15.04
C THR A 75 -2.63 4.44 15.83
N LEU A 76 -2.18 3.20 16.08
CA LEU A 76 -0.90 2.94 16.75
C LEU A 76 0.29 3.46 15.92
N SER A 77 0.24 3.33 14.60
CA SER A 77 1.24 3.87 13.69
C SER A 77 1.35 5.40 13.75
N LEU A 78 0.24 6.10 13.99
CA LEU A 78 0.24 7.55 14.18
C LEU A 78 0.90 7.97 15.48
N HIS A 79 0.73 7.20 16.54
CA HIS A 79 1.26 7.53 17.87
C HIS A 79 2.70 7.06 18.12
N SER A 80 3.17 6.03 17.41
CA SER A 80 4.49 5.45 17.61
C SER A 80 5.30 5.36 16.31
N VAL A 81 6.38 6.12 16.24
CA VAL A 81 7.32 6.09 15.10
C VAL A 81 8.02 4.72 15.00
N LYS A 82 8.32 4.09 16.14
CA LYS A 82 8.94 2.76 16.16
C LYS A 82 8.01 1.69 15.58
N PHE A 83 6.74 1.73 15.95
CA PHE A 83 5.73 0.82 15.45
C PHE A 83 5.50 1.00 13.94
N ARG A 84 5.41 2.25 13.48
CA ARG A 84 5.28 2.56 12.05
C ARG A 84 6.48 2.05 11.25
N ARG A 85 7.71 2.18 11.77
CA ARG A 85 8.91 1.65 11.10
C ARG A 85 8.93 0.12 11.03
N LEU A 86 8.35 -0.53 12.01
CA LEU A 86 8.22 -2.00 12.01
C LEU A 86 7.18 -2.47 10.98
N LEU A 87 6.05 -1.79 10.90
CA LEU A 87 4.93 -2.17 10.04
C LEU A 87 5.17 -1.78 8.56
N CYS A 88 5.57 -0.54 8.34
CA CYS A 88 5.69 0.05 6.99
C CYS A 88 7.13 0.06 6.45
N GLY A 89 8.14 -0.26 7.28
CA GLY A 89 9.55 -0.18 6.91
C GLY A 89 10.13 1.22 7.04
N LYS A 90 11.35 1.41 6.55
CA LYS A 90 12.08 2.68 6.56
C LYS A 90 12.35 3.14 5.14
N PRO A 91 12.29 4.45 4.86
CA PRO A 91 12.80 4.98 3.60
C PRO A 91 14.31 4.75 3.50
N VAL A 92 14.79 4.42 2.32
CA VAL A 92 16.20 4.12 2.05
C VAL A 92 16.73 5.09 1.00
N ILE A 93 17.86 5.71 1.31
CA ILE A 93 18.55 6.61 0.37
C ILE A 93 19.31 5.73 -0.64
N LEU A 94 19.04 5.90 -1.92
CA LEU A 94 19.72 5.18 -3.00
C LEU A 94 20.79 6.02 -3.69
N ILE A 95 20.59 7.33 -3.79
CA ILE A 95 21.56 8.29 -4.34
C ILE A 95 21.79 9.40 -3.32
N GLU A 96 23.04 9.70 -3.06
CA GLU A 96 23.47 10.81 -2.23
C GLU A 96 24.58 11.60 -2.93
N ASN A 97 24.37 12.91 -3.12
CA ASN A 97 25.30 13.81 -3.77
C ASN A 97 25.77 13.33 -5.16
N GLY A 98 24.87 12.83 -5.97
CA GLY A 98 25.15 12.34 -7.31
C GLY A 98 25.86 10.97 -7.37
N ARG A 99 25.97 10.30 -6.23
CA ARG A 99 26.60 8.98 -6.14
C ARG A 99 25.60 7.91 -5.71
N VAL A 100 25.64 6.77 -6.38
CA VAL A 100 24.79 5.63 -6.04
C VAL A 100 25.38 4.88 -4.84
N LEU A 101 24.54 4.65 -3.82
CA LEU A 101 24.86 3.86 -2.65
C LEU A 101 24.59 2.37 -2.94
N GLN A 102 25.60 1.64 -3.40
CA GLN A 102 25.44 0.23 -3.83
C GLN A 102 24.95 -0.69 -2.71
N ASP A 103 25.37 -0.46 -1.47
CA ASP A 103 24.93 -1.26 -0.31
C ASP A 103 23.44 -1.13 -0.08
N ASN A 104 22.90 0.06 -0.27
CA ASN A 104 21.47 0.33 -0.12
C ASN A 104 20.66 -0.24 -1.29
N LEU A 105 21.21 -0.22 -2.51
CA LEU A 105 20.59 -0.93 -3.65
C LEU A 105 20.48 -2.43 -3.39
N ARG A 106 21.52 -3.05 -2.87
CA ARG A 106 21.51 -4.49 -2.51
C ARG A 106 20.48 -4.80 -1.43
N LYS A 107 20.39 -3.98 -0.39
CA LYS A 107 19.42 -4.15 0.72
C LYS A 107 17.98 -4.04 0.24
N THR A 108 17.73 -3.15 -0.70
CA THR A 108 16.38 -2.93 -1.27
C THR A 108 16.08 -3.82 -2.46
N ARG A 109 17.05 -4.60 -2.94
CA ARG A 109 16.96 -5.47 -4.13
C ARG A 109 16.56 -4.71 -5.40
N VAL A 110 16.94 -3.46 -5.50
CA VAL A 110 16.73 -2.61 -6.67
C VAL A 110 17.97 -2.70 -7.55
N THR A 111 17.78 -2.94 -8.83
CA THR A 111 18.87 -2.95 -9.80
C THR A 111 19.19 -1.53 -10.27
N LEU A 112 20.42 -1.35 -10.82
CA LEU A 112 20.80 -0.04 -11.37
C LEU A 112 19.90 0.35 -12.55
N ASP A 113 19.46 -0.63 -13.35
CA ASP A 113 18.55 -0.40 -14.48
C ASP A 113 17.16 0.07 -14.02
N GLU A 114 16.64 -0.52 -12.95
CA GLU A 114 15.39 -0.07 -12.33
C GLU A 114 15.53 1.35 -11.77
N LEU A 115 16.64 1.64 -11.08
CA LEU A 115 16.92 2.97 -10.55
C LEU A 115 16.95 4.02 -11.67
N THR A 116 17.64 3.75 -12.76
CA THR A 116 17.70 4.66 -13.91
C THR A 116 16.35 4.77 -14.61
N GLY A 117 15.56 3.70 -14.66
CA GLY A 117 14.19 3.72 -15.13
C GLY A 117 13.30 4.67 -14.34
N HIS A 118 13.32 4.56 -13.01
CA HIS A 118 12.57 5.46 -12.12
C HIS A 118 13.04 6.93 -12.21
N LEU A 119 14.33 7.17 -12.42
CA LEU A 119 14.84 8.52 -12.64
C LEU A 119 14.29 9.12 -13.94
N ARG A 120 14.20 8.33 -15.02
CA ARG A 120 13.61 8.77 -16.29
C ARG A 120 12.13 9.11 -16.17
N GLU A 121 11.38 8.35 -15.38
CA GLU A 121 9.98 8.67 -15.07
C GLU A 121 9.81 10.03 -14.38
N LYS A 122 10.87 10.52 -13.73
CA LYS A 122 10.95 11.83 -13.06
C LYS A 122 11.67 12.88 -13.90
N ASP A 123 11.81 12.64 -15.20
CA ASP A 123 12.51 13.54 -16.15
C ASP A 123 13.99 13.80 -15.81
N VAL A 124 14.62 12.90 -15.09
CA VAL A 124 16.05 12.98 -14.73
C VAL A 124 16.82 11.93 -15.53
N LEU A 125 17.71 12.40 -16.39
CA LEU A 125 18.50 11.53 -17.27
C LEU A 125 19.87 11.16 -16.70
N GLU A 126 20.41 11.99 -15.81
CA GLU A 126 21.75 11.82 -15.25
C GLU A 126 21.71 11.65 -13.72
N ILE A 127 22.38 10.60 -13.23
CA ILE A 127 22.50 10.33 -11.78
C ILE A 127 23.22 11.46 -11.07
N GLN A 128 24.21 12.08 -11.74
CA GLN A 128 25.00 13.18 -11.18
C GLN A 128 24.19 14.46 -10.95
N ALA A 129 23.07 14.64 -11.65
CA ALA A 129 22.15 15.75 -11.46
C ALA A 129 21.26 15.64 -10.22
N VAL A 130 21.31 14.49 -9.53
CA VAL A 130 20.48 14.18 -8.37
C VAL A 130 21.26 14.40 -7.08
N GLN A 131 20.74 15.24 -6.19
CA GLN A 131 21.29 15.42 -4.85
C GLN A 131 20.92 14.25 -3.95
N TYR A 132 19.63 13.91 -3.88
CA TYR A 132 19.10 12.79 -3.13
C TYR A 132 18.05 12.03 -3.93
N ALA A 133 18.11 10.72 -3.90
CA ALA A 133 17.03 9.84 -4.34
C ALA A 133 16.72 8.86 -3.20
N ILE A 134 15.50 8.93 -2.71
CA ILE A 134 15.03 8.16 -1.55
C ILE A 134 13.93 7.22 -2.02
N LEU A 135 14.11 5.92 -1.78
CA LEU A 135 13.06 4.93 -1.99
C LEU A 135 12.12 4.96 -0.79
N VAL A 136 10.90 5.40 -1.01
CA VAL A 136 9.85 5.45 0.00
C VAL A 136 9.28 4.05 0.24
N THR A 137 8.72 3.81 1.41
CA THR A 137 8.17 2.50 1.84
C THR A 137 7.10 1.91 0.91
N ILE A 138 6.41 2.73 0.15
CA ILE A 138 5.41 2.33 -0.86
C ILE A 138 6.03 1.96 -2.23
N GLY A 139 7.36 1.92 -2.34
CA GLY A 139 8.05 1.57 -3.58
C GLY A 139 8.22 2.71 -4.59
N ILE A 140 7.83 3.93 -4.25
CA ILE A 140 8.01 5.12 -5.10
C ILE A 140 9.36 5.75 -4.81
N LEU A 141 10.08 6.14 -5.86
CA LEU A 141 11.34 6.88 -5.76
C LEU A 141 11.05 8.39 -5.67
N SER A 142 11.47 9.00 -4.56
CA SER A 142 11.46 10.46 -4.41
C SER A 142 12.83 11.01 -4.82
N VAL A 143 12.84 11.92 -5.78
CA VAL A 143 14.06 12.49 -6.35
C VAL A 143 14.15 13.98 -6.03
N CYS A 144 15.26 14.39 -5.42
CA CYS A 144 15.59 15.79 -5.16
C CYS A 144 16.78 16.15 -6.06
N PRO A 145 16.58 16.88 -7.20
CA PRO A 145 17.68 17.33 -8.02
C PRO A 145 18.45 18.48 -7.37
N TYR A 146 19.68 18.72 -7.82
CA TYR A 146 20.39 19.91 -7.41
C TYR A 146 19.64 21.17 -7.82
N PRO A 147 19.61 22.22 -6.97
CA PRO A 147 19.06 23.51 -7.37
C PRO A 147 19.86 24.07 -8.55
N LYS A 148 19.12 24.59 -9.56
CA LYS A 148 19.72 25.27 -10.72
C LYS A 148 20.32 26.61 -10.33
#